data_1be2f5d05ec5f5c62e6d80e2055423d2
#
_entry.id   1be2f5d05ec5f5c62e6d80e2055423d2
#
_cell.length_a   1.000
_cell.length_b   1.000
_cell.length_c   1.000
_cell.angle_alpha   90.00
_cell.angle_beta   90.00
_cell.angle_gamma   90.00
#
_symmetry.space_group_name_H-M   'P 1'
#
loop_
_entity.id
_entity.type
_entity.pdbx_description
1 polymer ?
#
loop_
_entity_poly.entity_id
_entity_poly.type
_entity_poly.pdbx_seq_one_letter_code
_entity_poly.pdbx_strand_id
1 'polypeptide(L)'
;MFSYFDSSVLLSILLDEERKEEAYSFWKSSKIRVSSILLKIESIIVLRRIYEQYKTRVGNNWLKKKTSELEQFLNEVNYRIIDEEIEKIISLKKELSKCRTFDAIHIATALEFREIADGENIDLYSFDTSMHELAKTYKFKTNKL
;
A
#
# COMPACT_ATOMS: atom_id res chain seq x y z
N MET A 1 -13.25 5.83 -10.29
CA MET A 1 -12.05 6.48 -9.74
C MET A 1 -11.24 5.48 -8.94
N PHE A 2 -9.97 5.35 -9.24
CA PHE A 2 -9.07 4.45 -8.55
C PHE A 2 -8.43 5.14 -7.34
N SER A 3 -8.26 4.38 -6.26
CA SER A 3 -7.47 4.79 -5.10
C SER A 3 -6.36 3.77 -4.88
N TYR A 4 -5.12 4.24 -4.88
CA TYR A 4 -3.94 3.41 -4.62
C TYR A 4 -3.60 3.43 -3.14
N PHE A 5 -3.35 2.27 -2.57
CA PHE A 5 -2.97 2.12 -1.16
C PHE A 5 -1.63 1.43 -1.03
N ASP A 6 -0.74 1.99 -0.22
CA ASP A 6 0.43 1.25 0.23
C ASP A 6 0.14 0.51 1.54
N SER A 7 1.12 -0.26 2.02
CA SER A 7 0.92 -1.09 3.22
C SER A 7 0.72 -0.28 4.50
N SER A 8 1.22 0.95 4.58
CA SER A 8 1.14 1.76 5.80
C SER A 8 -0.30 2.05 6.21
N VAL A 9 -1.17 2.31 5.24
CA VAL A 9 -2.59 2.60 5.50
C VAL A 9 -3.31 1.34 5.98
N LEU A 10 -3.15 0.22 5.28
CA LEU A 10 -3.80 -1.04 5.67
C LEU A 10 -3.31 -1.53 7.03
N LEU A 11 -2.01 -1.45 7.29
CA LEU A 11 -1.43 -1.85 8.58
C LEU A 11 -1.92 -0.97 9.73
N SER A 12 -2.15 0.33 9.50
CA SER A 12 -2.76 1.21 10.51
C SER A 12 -4.13 0.70 10.95
N ILE A 13 -4.92 0.19 10.03
CA ILE A 13 -6.24 -0.38 10.34
C ILE A 13 -6.08 -1.68 11.11
N LEU A 14 -5.27 -2.60 10.62
CA LEU A 14 -5.10 -3.94 11.20
C LEU A 14 -4.47 -3.92 12.59
N LEU A 15 -3.55 -3.00 12.84
CA LEU A 15 -2.77 -2.94 14.08
C LEU A 15 -3.30 -1.90 15.07
N ASP A 16 -4.46 -1.35 14.83
CA ASP A 16 -5.09 -0.34 15.70
C ASP A 16 -4.17 0.84 16.02
N GLU A 17 -3.48 1.35 15.00
CA GLU A 17 -2.58 2.49 15.16
C GLU A 17 -3.34 3.80 15.34
N GLU A 18 -2.64 4.88 15.74
CA GLU A 18 -3.21 6.18 16.05
C GLU A 18 -4.10 6.73 14.93
N ARG A 19 -3.72 6.53 13.67
CA ARG A 19 -4.46 7.03 12.51
C ARG A 19 -5.45 6.03 11.91
N LYS A 20 -5.84 5.01 12.68
CA LYS A 20 -6.76 3.95 12.23
C LYS A 20 -8.07 4.48 11.65
N GLU A 21 -8.71 5.40 12.33
CA GLU A 21 -10.02 5.93 11.91
C GLU A 21 -9.91 6.68 10.57
N GLU A 22 -8.86 7.46 10.41
CA GLU A 22 -8.57 8.16 9.16
C GLU A 22 -8.28 7.17 8.03
N ALA A 23 -7.43 6.18 8.29
CA ALA A 23 -7.10 5.12 7.33
C ALA A 23 -8.36 4.37 6.88
N TYR A 24 -9.19 4.00 7.82
CA TYR A 24 -10.45 3.30 7.55
C TYR A 24 -11.42 4.17 6.73
N SER A 25 -11.47 5.46 7.01
CA SER A 25 -12.26 6.42 6.23
C SER A 25 -11.80 6.45 4.76
N PHE A 26 -10.50 6.52 4.50
CA PHE A 26 -9.95 6.46 3.14
C PHE A 26 -10.33 5.15 2.46
N TRP A 27 -10.19 4.05 3.16
CA TRP A 27 -10.52 2.73 2.64
C TRP A 27 -11.99 2.62 2.23
N LYS A 28 -12.89 3.01 3.13
CA LYS A 28 -14.34 2.92 2.89
C LYS A 28 -14.83 3.85 1.80
N SER A 29 -14.26 5.04 1.68
CA SER A 29 -14.70 6.03 0.68
C SER A 29 -14.22 5.70 -0.72
N SER A 30 -13.27 4.79 -0.87
CA SER A 30 -12.71 4.41 -2.17
C SER A 30 -13.64 3.45 -2.91
N LYS A 31 -13.95 3.74 -4.15
CA LYS A 31 -14.81 2.88 -4.99
C LYS A 31 -14.04 1.70 -5.55
N ILE A 32 -12.87 1.95 -6.10
CA ILE A 32 -11.98 0.92 -6.67
C ILE A 32 -10.63 1.07 -6.01
N ARG A 33 -10.27 0.07 -5.21
CA ARG A 33 -8.97 0.02 -4.53
C ARG A 33 -8.00 -0.76 -5.37
N VAL A 34 -6.84 -0.17 -5.60
CA VAL A 34 -5.76 -0.79 -6.37
C VAL A 34 -4.47 -0.74 -5.57
N SER A 35 -3.60 -1.69 -5.82
CA SER A 35 -2.26 -1.71 -5.25
C SER A 35 -1.36 -2.69 -6.00
N SER A 36 -0.07 -2.68 -5.66
CA SER A 36 0.85 -3.76 -6.03
C SER A 36 0.59 -5.00 -5.20
N ILE A 37 0.89 -6.17 -5.73
CA ILE A 37 0.97 -7.41 -4.96
C ILE A 37 1.91 -7.27 -3.75
N LEU A 38 2.81 -6.31 -3.80
CA LEU A 38 3.70 -5.96 -2.70
C LEU A 38 2.93 -5.58 -1.43
N LEU A 39 1.77 -4.94 -1.53
CA LEU A 39 0.90 -4.66 -0.39
C LEU A 39 0.62 -5.94 0.43
N LYS A 40 0.24 -7.00 -0.27
CA LYS A 40 -0.05 -8.30 0.35
C LYS A 40 1.19 -8.89 1.01
N ILE A 41 2.31 -8.88 0.30
CA ILE A 41 3.58 -9.45 0.78
C ILE A 41 4.05 -8.70 2.03
N GLU A 42 4.10 -7.38 1.97
CA GLU A 42 4.51 -6.54 3.11
C GLU A 42 3.62 -6.76 4.33
N SER A 43 2.31 -6.79 4.13
CA SER A 43 1.35 -6.95 5.23
C SER A 43 1.50 -8.31 5.91
N ILE A 44 1.66 -9.39 5.13
CA ILE A 44 1.90 -10.73 5.69
C ILE A 44 3.18 -10.77 6.51
N ILE A 45 4.26 -10.19 5.98
CA ILE A 45 5.56 -10.18 6.65
C ILE A 45 5.49 -9.39 7.96
N VAL A 46 4.87 -8.21 7.95
CA VAL A 46 4.76 -7.38 9.17
C VAL A 46 3.97 -8.09 10.25
N LEU A 47 2.84 -8.73 9.93
CA LEU A 47 2.07 -9.48 10.92
C LEU A 47 2.88 -10.62 11.53
N ARG A 48 3.64 -11.35 10.73
CA ARG A 48 4.50 -12.44 11.21
C ARG A 48 5.63 -11.92 12.10
N ARG A 49 6.26 -10.81 11.74
CA ARG A 49 7.33 -10.18 12.56
C ARG A 49 6.78 -9.74 13.91
N ILE A 50 5.61 -9.12 13.95
CA ILE A 50 4.97 -8.69 15.20
C ILE A 50 4.67 -9.92 16.05
N TYR A 51 4.11 -10.97 15.47
CA TYR A 51 3.84 -12.21 16.21
C TYR A 51 5.11 -12.79 16.82
N GLU A 52 6.19 -12.94 16.04
CA GLU A 52 7.44 -13.49 16.54
C GLU A 52 8.05 -12.64 17.67
N GLN A 53 7.91 -11.32 17.59
CA GLN A 53 8.43 -10.40 18.60
C GLN A 53 7.59 -10.38 19.88
N TYR A 54 6.27 -10.53 19.78
CA TYR A 54 5.32 -10.32 20.89
C TYR A 54 4.40 -11.52 21.17
N LYS A 55 4.73 -12.71 20.72
CA LYS A 55 3.87 -13.89 20.82
C LYS A 55 3.43 -14.24 22.24
N THR A 56 4.24 -13.96 23.25
CA THR A 56 3.89 -14.16 24.65
C THR A 56 2.81 -13.19 25.15
N ARG A 57 2.71 -11.99 24.53
CA ARG A 57 1.71 -10.98 24.88
C ARG A 57 0.41 -11.17 24.10
N VAL A 58 0.54 -11.46 22.79
CA VAL A 58 -0.64 -11.50 21.90
C VAL A 58 -1.33 -12.86 21.87
N GLY A 59 -0.63 -13.93 22.22
CA GLY A 59 -1.17 -15.30 22.27
C GLY A 59 -1.25 -15.97 20.90
N ASN A 60 -1.54 -17.28 20.91
CA ASN A 60 -1.50 -18.13 19.70
C ASN A 60 -2.57 -17.79 18.67
N ASN A 61 -3.71 -17.26 19.08
CA ASN A 61 -4.81 -16.96 18.16
C ASN A 61 -4.70 -15.60 17.48
N TRP A 62 -3.80 -14.74 17.97
CA TRP A 62 -3.66 -13.37 17.43
C TRP A 62 -3.29 -13.38 15.96
N LEU A 63 -2.25 -14.13 15.58
CA LEU A 63 -1.77 -14.16 14.19
C LEU A 63 -2.84 -14.71 13.26
N LYS A 64 -3.53 -15.79 13.69
CA LYS A 64 -4.61 -16.38 12.91
C LYS A 64 -5.76 -15.40 12.69
N LYS A 65 -6.16 -14.69 13.74
CA LYS A 65 -7.22 -13.67 13.68
C LYS A 65 -6.80 -12.51 12.77
N LYS A 66 -5.59 -11.97 12.95
CA LYS A 66 -5.10 -10.86 12.14
C LYS A 66 -4.91 -11.25 10.66
N THR A 67 -4.45 -12.47 10.40
CA THR A 67 -4.34 -12.98 9.03
C THR A 67 -5.73 -13.08 8.37
N SER A 68 -6.74 -13.52 9.10
CA SER A 68 -8.12 -13.58 8.60
C SER A 68 -8.67 -12.18 8.30
N GLU A 69 -8.45 -11.22 9.19
CA GLU A 69 -8.84 -9.81 8.96
C GLU A 69 -8.13 -9.24 7.73
N LEU A 70 -6.84 -9.51 7.60
CA LEU A 70 -6.05 -9.08 6.44
C LEU A 70 -6.63 -9.64 5.14
N GLU A 71 -6.95 -10.93 5.10
CA GLU A 71 -7.54 -11.55 3.91
C GLU A 71 -8.84 -10.89 3.49
N GLN A 72 -9.68 -10.50 4.44
CA GLN A 72 -10.92 -9.78 4.15
C GLN A 72 -10.65 -8.45 3.45
N PHE A 73 -9.69 -7.66 3.95
CA PHE A 73 -9.31 -6.41 3.30
C PHE A 73 -8.70 -6.65 1.92
N LEU A 74 -7.84 -7.66 1.81
CA LEU A 74 -7.16 -7.97 0.55
C LEU A 74 -8.14 -8.40 -0.55
N ASN A 75 -9.26 -9.01 -0.19
CA ASN A 75 -10.31 -9.37 -1.16
C ASN A 75 -10.99 -8.14 -1.79
N GLU A 76 -10.84 -6.98 -1.18
CA GLU A 76 -11.40 -5.72 -1.69
C GLU A 76 -10.44 -4.95 -2.59
N VAL A 77 -9.24 -5.48 -2.86
CA VAL A 77 -8.19 -4.81 -3.61
C VAL A 77 -7.93 -5.50 -4.94
N ASN A 78 -7.77 -4.70 -5.97
CA ASN A 78 -7.31 -5.18 -7.28
C ASN A 78 -5.79 -5.05 -7.33
N TYR A 79 -5.10 -6.17 -7.50
CA TYR A 79 -3.64 -6.22 -7.49
C TYR A 79 -3.04 -6.17 -8.87
N ARG A 80 -1.91 -5.49 -8.94
CA ARG A 80 -0.99 -5.57 -10.06
C ARG A 80 0.23 -6.41 -9.65
N ILE A 81 0.54 -7.45 -10.41
CA ILE A 81 1.76 -8.23 -10.17
C ILE A 81 3.00 -7.44 -10.57
N ILE A 82 4.15 -7.82 -10.02
CA ILE A 82 5.44 -7.21 -10.36
C ILE A 82 6.06 -8.02 -11.50
N ASP A 83 6.18 -7.40 -12.66
CA ASP A 83 6.71 -8.06 -13.86
C ASP A 83 7.63 -7.12 -14.66
N GLU A 84 7.98 -7.52 -15.88
CA GLU A 84 8.87 -6.75 -16.74
C GLU A 84 8.34 -5.36 -17.12
N GLU A 85 7.03 -5.18 -17.19
CA GLU A 85 6.44 -3.88 -17.51
C GLU A 85 6.66 -2.89 -16.35
N ILE A 86 6.54 -3.36 -15.11
CA ILE A 86 6.86 -2.55 -13.93
C ILE A 86 8.36 -2.22 -13.90
N GLU A 87 9.20 -3.20 -14.21
CA GLU A 87 10.66 -2.99 -14.30
C GLU A 87 11.01 -1.93 -15.34
N LYS A 88 10.38 -1.96 -16.51
CA LYS A 88 10.59 -0.93 -17.55
C LYS A 88 10.25 0.47 -17.09
N ILE A 89 9.13 0.64 -16.38
CA ILE A 89 8.74 1.95 -15.82
C ILE A 89 9.83 2.48 -14.89
N ILE A 90 10.35 1.62 -14.01
CA ILE A 90 11.42 1.98 -13.08
C ILE A 90 12.69 2.32 -13.83
N SER A 91 13.07 1.52 -14.82
CA SER A 91 14.29 1.73 -15.61
C SER A 91 14.31 3.05 -16.37
N LEU A 92 13.14 3.52 -16.80
CA LEU A 92 13.01 4.79 -17.52
C LEU A 92 12.99 6.01 -16.60
N LYS A 93 12.83 5.83 -15.29
CA LYS A 93 12.70 6.91 -14.31
C LYS A 93 13.91 6.92 -13.37
N LYS A 94 14.97 7.56 -13.80
CA LYS A 94 16.27 7.61 -13.07
C LYS A 94 16.13 8.15 -11.64
N GLU A 95 15.20 9.06 -11.39
CA GLU A 95 14.94 9.63 -10.07
C GLU A 95 14.49 8.58 -9.05
N LEU A 96 13.96 7.45 -9.49
CA LEU A 96 13.57 6.35 -8.59
C LEU A 96 14.76 5.64 -7.95
N SER A 97 15.98 5.87 -8.44
CA SER A 97 17.19 5.33 -7.80
C SER A 97 17.44 5.92 -6.42
N LYS A 98 16.84 7.07 -6.10
CA LYS A 98 17.00 7.76 -4.82
C LYS A 98 16.07 7.27 -3.73
N CYS A 99 15.12 6.41 -4.05
CA CYS A 99 14.17 5.87 -3.09
C CYS A 99 14.43 4.38 -2.81
N ARG A 100 13.76 3.86 -1.79
CA ARG A 100 13.83 2.42 -1.50
C ARG A 100 13.17 1.63 -2.62
N THR A 101 13.63 0.40 -2.82
CA THR A 101 13.11 -0.50 -3.88
C THR A 101 11.58 -0.65 -3.80
N PHE A 102 11.03 -0.85 -2.61
CA PHE A 102 9.59 -1.05 -2.43
C PHE A 102 8.79 0.21 -2.78
N ASP A 103 9.30 1.38 -2.43
CA ASP A 103 8.67 2.66 -2.80
C ASP A 103 8.67 2.85 -4.31
N ALA A 104 9.77 2.50 -4.98
CA ALA A 104 9.86 2.55 -6.44
C ALA A 104 8.83 1.64 -7.11
N ILE A 105 8.66 0.42 -6.60
CA ILE A 105 7.67 -0.54 -7.10
C ILE A 105 6.24 0.01 -6.92
N HIS A 106 5.92 0.56 -5.77
CA HIS A 106 4.61 1.15 -5.52
C HIS A 106 4.32 2.32 -6.47
N ILE A 107 5.26 3.24 -6.63
CA ILE A 107 5.08 4.39 -7.53
C ILE A 107 4.94 3.95 -8.98
N ALA A 108 5.77 3.03 -9.44
CA ALA A 108 5.67 2.50 -10.82
C ALA A 108 4.31 1.86 -11.06
N THR A 109 3.81 1.10 -10.09
CA THR A 109 2.50 0.47 -10.17
C THR A 109 1.37 1.49 -10.20
N ALA A 110 1.45 2.51 -9.35
CA ALA A 110 0.46 3.60 -9.33
C ALA A 110 0.44 4.37 -10.66
N LEU A 111 1.62 4.61 -11.25
CA LEU A 111 1.75 5.28 -12.55
C LEU A 111 1.09 4.45 -13.66
N GLU A 112 1.26 3.14 -13.65
CA GLU A 112 0.60 2.27 -14.62
C GLU A 112 -0.93 2.32 -14.48
N PHE A 113 -1.46 2.26 -13.27
CA PHE A 113 -2.90 2.41 -13.05
C PHE A 113 -3.42 3.75 -13.53
N ARG A 114 -2.64 4.82 -13.35
CA ARG A 114 -3.03 6.14 -13.84
C ARG A 114 -3.13 6.19 -15.36
N GLU A 115 -2.27 5.50 -16.07
CA GLU A 115 -2.35 5.38 -17.53
C GLU A 115 -3.59 4.59 -17.95
N ILE A 116 -3.87 3.49 -17.28
CA ILE A 116 -5.07 2.68 -17.53
C ILE A 116 -6.35 3.50 -17.33
N ALA A 117 -6.35 4.42 -16.39
CA ALA A 117 -7.46 5.31 -16.10
C ALA A 117 -7.53 6.53 -17.04
N ASP A 118 -6.84 6.51 -18.16
CA ASP A 118 -6.78 7.58 -19.17
C ASP A 118 -6.43 8.96 -18.58
N GLY A 119 -5.49 8.99 -17.64
CA GLY A 119 -5.04 10.22 -17.01
C GLY A 119 -6.00 10.77 -15.96
N GLU A 120 -7.06 10.04 -15.59
CA GLU A 120 -7.88 10.40 -14.44
C GLU A 120 -6.99 10.43 -13.18
N ASN A 121 -7.28 11.36 -12.27
CA ASN A 121 -6.53 11.44 -11.05
C ASN A 121 -6.75 10.20 -10.20
N ILE A 122 -5.64 9.54 -9.85
CA ILE A 122 -5.63 8.46 -8.88
C ILE A 122 -5.21 9.07 -7.56
N ASP A 123 -6.03 8.86 -6.53
CA ASP A 123 -5.64 9.21 -5.17
C ASP A 123 -4.65 8.17 -4.67
N LEU A 124 -3.53 8.61 -4.10
CA LEU A 124 -2.53 7.73 -3.50
C LEU A 124 -2.50 7.96 -2.00
N TYR A 125 -2.88 6.95 -1.25
CA TYR A 125 -2.94 7.01 0.21
C TYR A 125 -1.74 6.31 0.83
N SER A 126 -1.01 7.03 1.68
CA SER A 126 0.14 6.52 2.42
C SER A 126 0.36 7.34 3.69
N PHE A 127 0.89 6.70 4.72
CA PHE A 127 1.36 7.39 5.93
C PHE A 127 2.90 7.47 5.98
N ASP A 128 3.57 7.03 4.92
CA ASP A 128 5.02 7.07 4.82
C ASP A 128 5.47 8.38 4.16
N THR A 129 6.36 9.11 4.82
CA THR A 129 6.87 10.39 4.34
C THR A 129 7.57 10.27 2.98
N SER A 130 8.39 9.24 2.78
CA SER A 130 9.10 9.04 1.52
C SER A 130 8.15 8.72 0.36
N MET A 131 7.10 7.95 0.61
CA MET A 131 6.05 7.71 -0.39
C MET A 131 5.30 8.99 -0.75
N HIS A 132 5.01 9.84 0.23
CA HIS A 132 4.37 11.14 -0.01
C HIS A 132 5.21 12.05 -0.91
N GLU A 133 6.51 12.10 -0.67
CA GLU A 133 7.42 12.90 -1.49
C GLU A 133 7.45 12.41 -2.94
N LEU A 134 7.53 11.10 -3.14
CA LEU A 134 7.46 10.50 -4.47
C LEU A 134 6.12 10.76 -5.15
N ALA A 135 5.04 10.60 -4.42
CA ALA A 135 3.70 10.84 -4.96
C ALA A 135 3.54 12.30 -5.43
N LYS A 136 4.06 13.24 -4.67
CA LYS A 136 4.08 14.67 -5.06
C LYS A 136 4.92 14.90 -6.31
N THR A 137 6.10 14.27 -6.38
CA THR A 137 6.99 14.38 -7.54
C THR A 137 6.26 13.98 -8.83
N TYR A 138 5.45 12.93 -8.76
CA TYR A 138 4.67 12.43 -9.90
C TYR A 138 3.24 12.99 -9.96
N LYS A 139 2.94 14.00 -9.14
CA LYS A 139 1.67 14.76 -9.16
C LYS A 139 0.44 13.90 -8.83
N PHE A 140 0.59 12.93 -7.95
CA PHE A 140 -0.56 12.23 -7.38
C PHE A 140 -1.23 13.10 -6.32
N LYS A 141 -2.54 12.99 -6.22
CA LYS A 141 -3.28 13.52 -5.08
C LYS A 141 -3.08 12.59 -3.89
N THR A 142 -2.72 13.15 -2.74
CA THR A 142 -2.41 12.37 -1.54
C THR A 142 -3.20 12.87 -0.34
N ASN A 143 -3.30 11.98 0.68
CA ASN A 143 -3.79 12.38 2.00
C ASN A 143 -2.78 13.33 2.67
N LYS A 144 -3.21 13.98 3.74
CA LYS A 144 -2.31 14.76 4.59
C LYS A 144 -1.49 13.81 5.49
N LEU A 145 -0.27 14.19 5.78
CA LEU A 145 0.57 13.48 6.75
C LEU A 145 0.29 13.98 8.22
#